data_866e164d6e6d2627aed8bb4d314ebb3f
#
_entry.id   866e164d6e6d2627aed8bb4d314ebb3f
#
_cell.length_a   1.000
_cell.length_b   1.000
_cell.length_c   1.000
_cell.angle_alpha   90.00
_cell.angle_beta   90.00
_cell.angle_gamma   90.00
#
_symmetry.space_group_name_H-M   'P 1'
#
loop_
_entity.id
_entity.type
_entity.pdbx_description
1 polymer ?
#
loop_
_entity_poly.entity_id
_entity_poly.type
_entity_poly.pdbx_seq_one_letter_code
_entity_poly.pdbx_strand_id
1 'polypeptide(L)'
;MALKVKDIANMLGVSPSTVSLVLNNRPGISESTRQRIFDKLTELGYSNMIPKATTNYPNLRLVIYKKHGGVVSDTHFFSQVIEGIDTQTRKSGYNLLINYISGLDPVEEQLRCFNQSSCDGLILLATEMSPEDLTPFQTLKIPTVVLDSYFQFVQQDAVVINNMQGASEAIRHLTEMGHTRIGYLHSNVYINNFQERRDGVIQALRGAGLQLPESFLFSLTPSIDGAYNSMRRLLSQQPVLPTAFFADNDLIAVGAARALREAGYVIPNDISIIGFDDMPVAEAMNPPLTTIYVPKQRLGMLAVKRLISQIQQETAEFVKIEVGTHLVCRQSVRAV
;
A
#
# COMPACT_ATOMS: atom_id res chain seq x y z
N MET A 1 -50.93 -13.95 -18.66
CA MET A 1 -51.26 -12.51 -18.41
C MET A 1 -50.10 -11.90 -17.66
N ALA A 2 -49.61 -10.74 -18.06
CA ALA A 2 -48.56 -10.06 -17.33
C ALA A 2 -49.12 -9.49 -16.00
N LEU A 3 -48.54 -9.84 -14.88
CA LEU A 3 -48.92 -9.36 -13.53
C LEU A 3 -48.71 -7.85 -13.46
N LYS A 4 -49.75 -7.09 -13.10
CA LYS A 4 -49.64 -5.64 -12.97
C LYS A 4 -49.45 -5.25 -11.50
N VAL A 5 -48.75 -4.15 -11.23
CA VAL A 5 -48.52 -3.61 -9.86
C VAL A 5 -49.80 -3.49 -9.05
N LYS A 6 -50.94 -3.15 -9.74
CA LYS A 6 -52.27 -3.07 -9.08
C LYS A 6 -52.76 -4.42 -8.56
N ASP A 7 -52.44 -5.50 -9.26
CA ASP A 7 -52.91 -6.84 -8.87
C ASP A 7 -52.21 -7.29 -7.61
N ILE A 8 -50.87 -7.06 -7.51
CA ILE A 8 -50.09 -7.32 -6.31
C ILE A 8 -50.58 -6.47 -5.12
N ALA A 9 -50.86 -5.21 -5.39
CA ALA A 9 -51.34 -4.27 -4.39
C ALA A 9 -52.66 -4.75 -3.77
N ASN A 10 -53.62 -5.18 -4.62
CA ASN A 10 -54.91 -5.71 -4.19
C ASN A 10 -54.77 -7.00 -3.40
N MET A 11 -53.89 -7.93 -3.80
CA MET A 11 -53.66 -9.21 -3.10
C MET A 11 -53.08 -9.03 -1.69
N LEU A 12 -52.30 -7.98 -1.47
CA LEU A 12 -51.60 -7.71 -0.22
C LEU A 12 -52.29 -6.64 0.65
N GLY A 13 -53.35 -6.01 0.17
CA GLY A 13 -54.04 -4.93 0.86
C GLY A 13 -53.18 -3.67 1.07
N VAL A 14 -52.34 -3.37 0.10
CA VAL A 14 -51.44 -2.17 0.12
C VAL A 14 -51.77 -1.26 -1.07
N SER A 15 -51.27 -0.03 -1.04
CA SER A 15 -51.45 0.86 -2.20
C SER A 15 -50.54 0.46 -3.39
N PRO A 16 -50.96 0.71 -4.65
CA PRO A 16 -50.10 0.50 -5.81
C PRO A 16 -48.78 1.29 -5.74
N SER A 17 -48.78 2.46 -5.10
CA SER A 17 -47.61 3.25 -4.86
C SER A 17 -46.64 2.56 -3.89
N THR A 18 -47.15 1.87 -2.85
CA THR A 18 -46.34 1.06 -1.93
C THR A 18 -45.60 -0.05 -2.68
N VAL A 19 -46.30 -0.80 -3.54
CA VAL A 19 -45.67 -1.85 -4.36
C VAL A 19 -44.65 -1.26 -5.32
N SER A 20 -44.95 -0.14 -5.96
CA SER A 20 -44.04 0.55 -6.88
C SER A 20 -42.76 1.03 -6.15
N LEU A 21 -42.87 1.58 -4.93
CA LEU A 21 -41.71 1.99 -4.11
C LEU A 21 -40.84 0.79 -3.75
N VAL A 22 -41.45 -0.35 -3.41
CA VAL A 22 -40.72 -1.58 -3.08
C VAL A 22 -39.99 -2.16 -4.30
N LEU A 23 -40.70 -2.25 -5.47
CA LEU A 23 -40.10 -2.76 -6.70
C LEU A 23 -38.98 -1.85 -7.26
N ASN A 24 -38.98 -0.58 -6.92
CA ASN A 24 -37.95 0.38 -7.31
C ASN A 24 -36.94 0.63 -6.18
N ASN A 25 -36.94 -0.20 -5.14
CA ASN A 25 -36.03 -0.11 -3.99
C ASN A 25 -35.96 1.28 -3.33
N ARG A 26 -37.11 2.01 -3.28
CA ARG A 26 -37.20 3.35 -2.68
C ARG A 26 -37.40 3.28 -1.17
N PRO A 27 -36.85 4.24 -0.38
CA PRO A 27 -37.07 4.31 1.07
C PRO A 27 -38.53 4.69 1.40
N GLY A 28 -38.90 4.55 2.69
CA GLY A 28 -40.21 4.94 3.21
C GLY A 28 -41.20 3.80 3.41
N ILE A 29 -40.80 2.55 3.19
CA ILE A 29 -41.62 1.35 3.44
C ILE A 29 -40.93 0.48 4.49
N SER A 30 -41.70 -0.03 5.48
CA SER A 30 -41.18 -0.91 6.51
C SER A 30 -40.61 -2.21 5.93
N GLU A 31 -39.58 -2.77 6.55
CA GLU A 31 -38.95 -4.02 6.10
C GLU A 31 -39.95 -5.19 6.09
N SER A 32 -40.83 -5.25 7.05
CA SER A 32 -41.90 -6.27 7.10
C SER A 32 -42.85 -6.19 5.91
N THR A 33 -43.23 -4.98 5.49
CA THR A 33 -44.07 -4.78 4.29
C THR A 33 -43.33 -5.14 3.03
N ARG A 34 -42.03 -4.78 2.95
CA ARG A 34 -41.14 -5.11 1.83
C ARG A 34 -41.02 -6.63 1.66
N GLN A 35 -40.77 -7.34 2.74
CA GLN A 35 -40.63 -8.79 2.73
C GLN A 35 -41.93 -9.47 2.28
N ARG A 36 -43.11 -9.04 2.80
CA ARG A 36 -44.40 -9.56 2.36
C ARG A 36 -44.65 -9.42 0.86
N ILE A 37 -44.22 -8.34 0.26
CA ILE A 37 -44.33 -8.12 -1.18
C ILE A 37 -43.40 -9.06 -1.94
N PHE A 38 -42.17 -9.28 -1.47
CA PHE A 38 -41.20 -10.18 -2.09
C PHE A 38 -41.62 -11.65 -1.99
N ASP A 39 -42.14 -12.06 -0.84
CA ASP A 39 -42.66 -13.43 -0.63
C ASP A 39 -43.81 -13.71 -1.59
N LYS A 40 -44.72 -12.76 -1.75
CA LYS A 40 -45.86 -12.88 -2.73
C LYS A 40 -45.43 -12.94 -4.18
N LEU A 41 -44.42 -12.15 -4.57
CA LEU A 41 -43.85 -12.21 -5.90
C LEU A 41 -43.18 -13.55 -6.19
N THR A 42 -42.50 -14.10 -5.20
CA THR A 42 -41.85 -15.42 -5.28
C THR A 42 -42.90 -16.53 -5.42
N GLU A 43 -43.95 -16.49 -4.59
CA GLU A 43 -45.09 -17.41 -4.66
C GLU A 43 -45.76 -17.44 -6.04
N LEU A 44 -45.88 -16.26 -6.65
CA LEU A 44 -46.51 -16.10 -7.95
C LEU A 44 -45.55 -16.38 -9.14
N GLY A 45 -44.29 -16.76 -8.88
CA GLY A 45 -43.29 -17.06 -9.94
C GLY A 45 -42.69 -15.82 -10.58
N TYR A 46 -42.85 -14.64 -10.01
CA TYR A 46 -42.30 -13.36 -10.49
C TYR A 46 -41.04 -12.89 -9.74
N SER A 47 -40.21 -13.82 -9.29
CA SER A 47 -38.95 -13.51 -8.61
C SER A 47 -37.99 -12.58 -9.39
N ASN A 48 -38.15 -12.55 -10.72
CA ASN A 48 -37.43 -11.63 -11.62
C ASN A 48 -37.82 -10.15 -11.44
N MET A 49 -39.02 -9.87 -10.89
CA MET A 49 -39.48 -8.52 -10.56
C MET A 49 -39.01 -8.04 -9.19
N ILE A 50 -38.51 -8.93 -8.35
CA ILE A 50 -37.89 -8.57 -7.08
C ILE A 50 -36.59 -7.84 -7.42
N PRO A 51 -36.38 -6.58 -7.00
CA PRO A 51 -35.11 -5.93 -7.19
C PRO A 51 -34.06 -6.88 -6.65
N LYS A 52 -33.11 -7.29 -7.50
CA LYS A 52 -31.88 -7.91 -6.95
C LYS A 52 -31.45 -6.94 -5.86
N ALA A 53 -31.35 -7.42 -4.62
CA ALA A 53 -30.85 -6.59 -3.56
C ALA A 53 -29.57 -5.96 -4.09
N THR A 54 -29.63 -4.72 -4.53
CA THR A 54 -28.49 -3.86 -4.49
C THR A 54 -28.27 -3.72 -3.00
N THR A 55 -27.55 -4.66 -2.44
CA THR A 55 -26.90 -4.47 -1.17
C THR A 55 -26.11 -3.19 -1.40
N ASN A 56 -26.67 -2.07 -0.94
CA ASN A 56 -26.02 -0.79 -1.01
C ASN A 56 -24.94 -0.85 0.08
N TYR A 57 -23.94 -1.70 -0.20
CA TYR A 57 -22.79 -1.80 0.69
C TYR A 57 -22.20 -0.39 0.84
N PRO A 58 -21.92 0.04 2.04
CA PRO A 58 -21.24 1.29 2.26
C PRO A 58 -19.90 1.28 1.53
N ASN A 59 -19.41 2.46 1.14
CA ASN A 59 -18.24 2.58 0.28
C ASN A 59 -17.03 3.02 1.10
N LEU A 60 -15.95 2.24 1.03
CA LEU A 60 -14.62 2.69 1.38
C LEU A 60 -13.88 3.17 0.13
N ARG A 61 -13.07 4.18 0.28
CA ARG A 61 -12.29 4.76 -0.80
C ARG A 61 -10.81 4.61 -0.53
N LEU A 62 -10.09 4.02 -1.48
CA LEU A 62 -8.63 4.05 -1.54
C LEU A 62 -8.21 5.20 -2.46
N VAL A 63 -7.47 6.15 -1.93
CA VAL A 63 -6.82 7.18 -2.72
C VAL A 63 -5.34 6.82 -2.85
N ILE A 64 -4.87 6.71 -4.08
CA ILE A 64 -3.47 6.52 -4.43
C ILE A 64 -2.91 7.88 -4.82
N TYR A 65 -2.13 8.48 -3.91
CA TYR A 65 -1.51 9.77 -4.16
C TYR A 65 -0.18 9.62 -4.88
N LYS A 66 -0.01 10.32 -5.99
CA LYS A 66 1.23 10.37 -6.78
C LYS A 66 1.76 11.79 -6.85
N LYS A 67 2.93 12.05 -6.26
CA LYS A 67 3.59 13.36 -6.35
C LYS A 67 4.55 13.45 -7.53
N HIS A 68 5.38 12.44 -7.68
CA HIS A 68 6.35 12.33 -8.78
C HIS A 68 6.24 11.02 -9.55
N GLY A 69 5.47 10.06 -9.03
CA GLY A 69 5.26 8.75 -9.66
C GLY A 69 6.52 7.88 -9.75
N GLY A 70 7.59 8.25 -9.06
CA GLY A 70 8.86 7.53 -9.12
C GLY A 70 8.90 6.26 -8.28
N VAL A 71 8.01 6.16 -7.29
CA VAL A 71 7.92 5.02 -6.38
C VAL A 71 6.56 4.34 -6.50
N VAL A 72 5.47 5.09 -6.55
CA VAL A 72 4.07 4.58 -6.61
C VAL A 72 3.65 4.24 -8.05
N SER A 73 4.56 4.05 -8.98
CA SER A 73 4.24 3.61 -10.34
C SER A 73 4.49 2.11 -10.50
N ASP A 74 3.48 1.38 -11.00
CA ASP A 74 3.54 0.02 -11.57
C ASP A 74 4.35 -1.05 -10.81
N THR A 75 4.48 -0.93 -9.49
CA THR A 75 5.21 -1.91 -8.71
C THR A 75 4.29 -3.00 -8.20
N HIS A 76 4.76 -4.24 -8.26
CA HIS A 76 4.12 -5.41 -7.69
C HIS A 76 3.84 -5.26 -6.17
N PHE A 77 4.58 -4.37 -5.50
CA PHE A 77 4.38 -4.01 -4.11
C PHE A 77 2.96 -3.49 -3.86
N PHE A 78 2.56 -2.44 -4.58
CA PHE A 78 1.27 -1.80 -4.36
C PHE A 78 0.10 -2.67 -4.82
N SER A 79 0.27 -3.52 -5.83
CA SER A 79 -0.79 -4.46 -6.23
C SER A 79 -1.13 -5.44 -5.10
N GLN A 80 -0.15 -5.95 -4.36
CA GLN A 80 -0.39 -6.83 -3.21
C GLN A 80 -1.00 -6.07 -2.01
N VAL A 81 -0.62 -4.82 -1.79
CA VAL A 81 -1.26 -3.96 -0.77
C VAL A 81 -2.74 -3.75 -1.12
N ILE A 82 -3.05 -3.41 -2.37
CA ILE A 82 -4.42 -3.21 -2.88
C ILE A 82 -5.24 -4.50 -2.77
N GLU A 83 -4.65 -5.65 -3.08
CA GLU A 83 -5.30 -6.96 -2.92
C GLU A 83 -5.68 -7.21 -1.46
N GLY A 84 -4.81 -6.87 -0.51
CA GLY A 84 -5.09 -6.94 0.91
C GLY A 84 -6.25 -6.02 1.34
N ILE A 85 -6.27 -4.78 0.82
CA ILE A 85 -7.35 -3.81 1.03
C ILE A 85 -8.66 -4.37 0.48
N ASP A 86 -8.71 -4.79 -0.78
CA ASP A 86 -9.91 -5.29 -1.44
C ASP A 86 -10.49 -6.52 -0.71
N THR A 87 -9.63 -7.48 -0.40
CA THR A 87 -10.01 -8.70 0.33
C THR A 87 -10.67 -8.38 1.67
N GLN A 88 -10.07 -7.48 2.47
CA GLN A 88 -10.61 -7.13 3.77
C GLN A 88 -11.87 -6.26 3.65
N THR A 89 -11.93 -5.36 2.68
CA THR A 89 -13.10 -4.50 2.41
C THR A 89 -14.33 -5.36 2.11
N ARG A 90 -14.23 -6.30 1.19
CA ARG A 90 -15.30 -7.24 0.84
C ARG A 90 -15.71 -8.10 2.04
N LYS A 91 -14.74 -8.63 2.79
CA LYS A 91 -14.99 -9.45 4.00
C LYS A 91 -15.77 -8.67 5.06
N SER A 92 -15.61 -7.37 5.10
CA SER A 92 -16.27 -6.48 6.05
C SER A 92 -17.60 -5.92 5.55
N GLY A 93 -18.08 -6.31 4.37
CA GLY A 93 -19.37 -5.88 3.81
C GLY A 93 -19.35 -4.47 3.23
N TYR A 94 -18.21 -4.02 2.73
CA TYR A 94 -18.04 -2.72 2.06
C TYR A 94 -17.66 -2.90 0.58
N ASN A 95 -17.95 -1.89 -0.24
CA ASN A 95 -17.40 -1.75 -1.58
C ASN A 95 -16.10 -0.94 -1.53
N LEU A 96 -15.16 -1.25 -2.42
CA LEU A 96 -13.93 -0.49 -2.58
C LEU A 96 -14.00 0.38 -3.84
N LEU A 97 -13.81 1.69 -3.67
CA LEU A 97 -13.62 2.65 -4.75
C LEU A 97 -12.15 3.06 -4.78
N ILE A 98 -11.51 3.03 -5.95
CA ILE A 98 -10.10 3.41 -6.09
C ILE A 98 -10.01 4.68 -6.92
N ASN A 99 -9.30 5.68 -6.41
CA ASN A 99 -9.03 6.93 -7.09
C ASN A 99 -7.53 7.24 -7.08
N TYR A 100 -7.05 7.79 -8.19
CA TYR A 100 -5.71 8.35 -8.29
C TYR A 100 -5.80 9.87 -8.13
N ILE A 101 -4.88 10.44 -7.34
CA ILE A 101 -4.72 11.89 -7.19
C ILE A 101 -3.29 12.25 -7.53
N SER A 102 -3.14 13.23 -8.42
CA SER A 102 -1.86 13.81 -8.81
C SER A 102 -1.51 14.95 -7.86
N GLY A 103 -0.36 14.90 -7.21
CA GLY A 103 0.17 16.01 -6.42
C GLY A 103 0.75 17.15 -7.26
N LEU A 104 0.79 16.99 -8.59
CA LEU A 104 1.22 18.04 -9.53
C LEU A 104 0.08 18.97 -9.93
N ASP A 105 -1.16 18.53 -9.73
CA ASP A 105 -2.37 19.29 -10.04
C ASP A 105 -3.05 19.76 -8.73
N PRO A 106 -3.90 20.80 -8.75
CA PRO A 106 -4.61 21.26 -7.56
C PRO A 106 -5.43 20.14 -6.92
N VAL A 107 -5.02 19.68 -5.75
CA VAL A 107 -5.63 18.53 -5.03
C VAL A 107 -7.07 18.84 -4.66
N GLU A 108 -7.38 20.07 -4.25
CA GLU A 108 -8.73 20.51 -3.87
C GLU A 108 -9.75 20.35 -5.00
N GLU A 109 -9.34 20.57 -6.25
CA GLU A 109 -10.20 20.38 -7.42
C GLU A 109 -10.47 18.90 -7.66
N GLN A 110 -9.46 18.05 -7.51
CA GLN A 110 -9.59 16.60 -7.64
C GLN A 110 -10.49 16.02 -6.53
N LEU A 111 -10.46 16.58 -5.33
CA LEU A 111 -11.30 16.17 -4.21
C LEU A 111 -12.78 16.56 -4.36
N ARG A 112 -13.14 17.51 -5.22
CA ARG A 112 -14.55 17.89 -5.45
C ARG A 112 -15.41 16.73 -5.93
N CYS A 113 -14.82 15.79 -6.69
CA CYS A 113 -15.56 14.60 -7.14
C CYS A 113 -15.92 13.65 -5.99
N PHE A 114 -15.26 13.74 -4.82
CA PHE A 114 -15.59 12.91 -3.67
C PHE A 114 -16.89 13.31 -2.99
N ASN A 115 -17.30 14.57 -3.11
CA ASN A 115 -18.56 15.07 -2.57
C ASN A 115 -19.78 14.56 -3.34
N GLN A 116 -19.60 13.98 -4.53
CA GLN A 116 -20.69 13.50 -5.38
C GLN A 116 -21.06 12.04 -5.14
N SER A 117 -20.24 11.28 -4.42
CA SER A 117 -20.49 9.87 -4.09
C SER A 117 -20.33 9.65 -2.59
N SER A 118 -21.27 8.90 -1.98
CA SER A 118 -21.18 8.52 -0.58
C SER A 118 -19.85 7.79 -0.32
N CYS A 119 -19.10 8.24 0.68
CA CYS A 119 -17.85 7.63 1.12
C CYS A 119 -17.86 7.60 2.64
N ASP A 120 -17.84 6.41 3.22
CA ASP A 120 -17.93 6.21 4.66
C ASP A 120 -16.55 6.26 5.33
N GLY A 121 -15.49 6.01 4.54
CA GLY A 121 -14.12 6.06 5.03
C GLY A 121 -13.08 6.10 3.92
N LEU A 122 -11.92 6.65 4.24
CA LEU A 122 -10.81 6.91 3.33
C LEU A 122 -9.54 6.17 3.78
N ILE A 123 -8.94 5.41 2.88
CA ILE A 123 -7.55 4.94 3.00
C ILE A 123 -6.71 5.79 2.07
N LEU A 124 -5.72 6.47 2.60
CA LEU A 124 -4.83 7.34 1.84
C LEU A 124 -3.46 6.68 1.71
N LEU A 125 -3.16 6.12 0.53
CA LEU A 125 -1.83 5.60 0.23
C LEU A 125 -0.88 6.79 0.01
N ALA A 126 -0.07 7.07 1.03
CA ALA A 126 0.66 8.31 1.21
C ALA A 126 2.18 8.17 1.03
N THR A 127 2.64 7.13 0.33
CA THR A 127 4.06 6.83 0.14
C THR A 127 4.86 8.03 -0.36
N GLU A 128 4.33 8.80 -1.32
CA GLU A 128 4.97 9.97 -1.92
C GLU A 128 4.51 11.32 -1.32
N MET A 129 3.70 11.29 -0.25
CA MET A 129 3.20 12.52 0.38
C MET A 129 4.23 13.14 1.33
N SER A 130 4.20 14.48 1.38
CA SER A 130 4.75 15.27 2.47
C SER A 130 3.62 15.63 3.48
N PRO A 131 3.95 16.13 4.69
CA PRO A 131 2.93 16.55 5.65
C PRO A 131 1.95 17.59 5.10
N GLU A 132 2.42 18.49 4.25
CA GLU A 132 1.62 19.56 3.63
C GLU A 132 0.58 18.98 2.65
N ASP A 133 0.92 17.91 1.95
CA ASP A 133 0.02 17.24 0.99
C ASP A 133 -1.19 16.60 1.69
N LEU A 134 -1.12 16.37 3.01
CA LEU A 134 -2.23 15.80 3.78
C LEU A 134 -3.35 16.83 4.09
N THR A 135 -3.01 18.11 4.16
CA THR A 135 -3.94 19.18 4.58
C THR A 135 -5.27 19.19 3.82
N PRO A 136 -5.33 19.10 2.49
CA PRO A 136 -6.59 19.07 1.75
C PRO A 136 -7.50 17.90 2.15
N PHE A 137 -6.92 16.73 2.47
CA PHE A 137 -7.67 15.53 2.87
C PHE A 137 -8.30 15.67 4.26
N GLN A 138 -7.65 16.37 5.17
CA GLN A 138 -8.17 16.64 6.52
C GLN A 138 -9.44 17.49 6.50
N THR A 139 -9.65 18.32 5.46
CA THR A 139 -10.85 19.14 5.30
C THR A 139 -12.11 18.31 4.98
N LEU A 140 -11.96 17.08 4.50
CA LEU A 140 -13.08 16.22 4.09
C LEU A 140 -13.92 15.73 5.27
N LYS A 141 -13.41 15.76 6.51
CA LYS A 141 -14.09 15.26 7.73
C LYS A 141 -14.61 13.82 7.58
N ILE A 142 -13.94 13.01 6.80
CA ILE A 142 -14.23 11.59 6.59
C ILE A 142 -13.22 10.80 7.44
N PRO A 143 -13.63 9.73 8.16
CA PRO A 143 -12.71 8.82 8.83
C PRO A 143 -11.59 8.40 7.86
N THR A 144 -10.32 8.63 8.24
CA THR A 144 -9.19 8.47 7.34
C THR A 144 -8.05 7.72 8.01
N VAL A 145 -7.51 6.72 7.32
CA VAL A 145 -6.29 6.01 7.70
C VAL A 145 -5.21 6.29 6.65
N VAL A 146 -4.08 6.79 7.10
CA VAL A 146 -2.87 6.96 6.26
C VAL A 146 -2.15 5.63 6.16
N LEU A 147 -1.80 5.24 4.95
CA LEU A 147 -1.16 3.97 4.64
C LEU A 147 0.22 4.20 4.03
N ASP A 148 1.20 3.43 4.50
CA ASP A 148 2.59 3.40 4.01
C ASP A 148 3.36 4.70 4.23
N SER A 149 2.87 5.61 5.07
CA SER A 149 3.59 6.80 5.55
C SER A 149 3.06 7.24 6.91
N TYR A 150 3.87 7.96 7.66
CA TYR A 150 3.51 8.56 8.94
C TYR A 150 4.13 9.95 9.08
N PHE A 151 3.35 10.92 9.54
CA PHE A 151 3.80 12.29 9.73
C PHE A 151 3.84 12.60 11.24
N GLN A 152 5.03 12.71 11.79
CA GLN A 152 5.30 12.73 13.24
C GLN A 152 4.51 13.79 14.03
N PHE A 153 4.22 14.93 13.41
CA PHE A 153 3.56 16.07 14.08
C PHE A 153 2.08 16.21 13.72
N VAL A 154 1.50 15.22 13.06
CA VAL A 154 0.09 15.21 12.65
C VAL A 154 -0.66 14.11 13.38
N GLN A 155 -1.77 14.48 14.03
CA GLN A 155 -2.66 13.50 14.67
C GLN A 155 -3.49 12.77 13.60
N GLN A 156 -3.17 11.50 13.38
CA GLN A 156 -3.81 10.66 12.37
C GLN A 156 -3.60 9.18 12.67
N ASP A 157 -4.53 8.37 12.23
CA ASP A 157 -4.32 6.93 12.18
C ASP A 157 -3.39 6.58 11.03
N ALA A 158 -2.42 5.73 11.29
CA ALA A 158 -1.47 5.29 10.27
C ALA A 158 -1.19 3.78 10.36
N VAL A 159 -0.98 3.16 9.21
CA VAL A 159 -0.47 1.78 9.10
C VAL A 159 0.77 1.82 8.24
N VAL A 160 1.89 1.44 8.82
CA VAL A 160 3.22 1.60 8.22
C VAL A 160 4.07 0.34 8.36
N ILE A 161 5.13 0.26 7.59
CA ILE A 161 6.17 -0.75 7.69
C ILE A 161 7.13 -0.36 8.83
N ASN A 162 7.62 -1.34 9.59
CA ASN A 162 8.75 -1.09 10.49
C ASN A 162 10.07 -1.10 9.69
N ASN A 163 10.30 0.00 8.96
CA ASN A 163 11.45 0.19 8.08
C ASN A 163 12.78 0.15 8.82
N MET A 164 12.84 0.78 10.01
CA MET A 164 14.05 0.81 10.82
C MET A 164 14.46 -0.58 11.28
N GLN A 165 13.52 -1.41 11.74
CA GLN A 165 13.78 -2.78 12.18
C GLN A 165 14.29 -3.63 11.02
N GLY A 166 13.64 -3.55 9.84
CA GLY A 166 14.06 -4.32 8.66
C GLY A 166 15.46 -3.94 8.18
N ALA A 167 15.75 -2.64 8.08
CA ALA A 167 17.07 -2.16 7.69
C ALA A 167 18.16 -2.55 8.72
N SER A 168 17.83 -2.47 10.00
CA SER A 168 18.74 -2.90 11.07
C SER A 168 19.02 -4.40 11.00
N GLU A 169 18.03 -5.22 10.67
CA GLU A 169 18.18 -6.67 10.50
C GLU A 169 19.07 -7.02 9.31
N ALA A 170 18.93 -6.30 8.19
CA ALA A 170 19.80 -6.46 7.03
C ALA A 170 21.26 -6.14 7.35
N ILE A 171 21.52 -5.03 8.04
CA ILE A 171 22.89 -4.65 8.46
C ILE A 171 23.47 -5.64 9.46
N ARG A 172 22.68 -6.10 10.44
CA ARG A 172 23.10 -7.13 11.37
C ARG A 172 23.52 -8.41 10.64
N HIS A 173 22.75 -8.86 9.68
CA HIS A 173 23.10 -10.02 8.86
C HIS A 173 24.43 -9.82 8.11
N LEU A 174 24.67 -8.66 7.49
CA LEU A 174 25.95 -8.38 6.84
C LEU A 174 27.12 -8.38 7.81
N THR A 175 26.96 -7.83 9.01
CA THR A 175 28.01 -7.82 10.03
C THR A 175 28.28 -9.21 10.62
N GLU A 176 27.25 -10.04 10.80
CA GLU A 176 27.38 -11.45 11.20
C GLU A 176 28.09 -12.29 10.13
N MET A 177 27.96 -11.92 8.85
CA MET A 177 28.71 -12.50 7.72
C MET A 177 30.15 -11.97 7.62
N GLY A 178 30.60 -11.11 8.53
CA GLY A 178 31.96 -10.58 8.60
C GLY A 178 32.21 -9.29 7.83
N HIS A 179 31.21 -8.73 7.16
CA HIS A 179 31.38 -7.48 6.42
C HIS A 179 31.57 -6.28 7.35
N THR A 180 32.69 -5.56 7.17
CA THR A 180 33.00 -4.31 7.87
C THR A 180 32.97 -3.08 6.97
N ARG A 181 33.02 -3.27 5.66
CA ARG A 181 32.91 -2.24 4.64
C ARG A 181 31.55 -2.40 3.92
N ILE A 182 30.54 -1.75 4.49
CA ILE A 182 29.15 -1.83 4.03
C ILE A 182 28.76 -0.48 3.42
N GLY A 183 28.23 -0.50 2.21
CA GLY A 183 27.71 0.66 1.50
C GLY A 183 26.18 0.67 1.44
N TYR A 184 25.65 1.78 0.99
CA TYR A 184 24.23 1.99 0.90
C TYR A 184 23.83 2.50 -0.49
N LEU A 185 23.00 1.71 -1.20
CA LEU A 185 22.37 2.06 -2.47
C LEU A 185 21.04 2.74 -2.16
N HIS A 186 21.06 4.06 -2.01
CA HIS A 186 19.89 4.83 -1.65
C HIS A 186 19.19 5.45 -2.86
N SER A 187 17.90 5.67 -2.73
CA SER A 187 17.10 6.36 -3.75
C SER A 187 17.49 7.84 -3.85
N ASN A 188 17.52 8.38 -5.07
CA ASN A 188 17.59 9.82 -5.33
C ASN A 188 16.22 10.52 -5.24
N VAL A 189 15.15 9.77 -4.96
CA VAL A 189 13.80 10.27 -4.73
C VAL A 189 13.49 10.13 -3.24
N TYR A 190 13.09 11.21 -2.62
CA TYR A 190 12.76 11.22 -1.19
C TYR A 190 11.36 10.64 -0.95
N ILE A 191 11.27 9.68 -0.02
CA ILE A 191 10.07 9.23 0.67
C ILE A 191 10.42 8.90 2.12
N ASN A 192 9.44 8.98 3.02
CA ASN A 192 9.64 8.68 4.45
C ASN A 192 10.22 7.27 4.67
N ASN A 193 9.73 6.27 3.93
CA ASN A 193 10.18 4.90 4.07
C ASN A 193 11.69 4.75 3.83
N PHE A 194 12.23 5.41 2.81
CA PHE A 194 13.67 5.36 2.52
C PHE A 194 14.48 6.11 3.58
N GLN A 195 13.95 7.21 4.11
CA GLN A 195 14.61 7.91 5.22
C GLN A 195 14.67 7.04 6.49
N GLU A 196 13.56 6.37 6.85
CA GLU A 196 13.51 5.45 8.00
C GLU A 196 14.46 4.25 7.80
N ARG A 197 14.56 3.69 6.58
CA ARG A 197 15.53 2.63 6.24
C ARG A 197 16.96 3.13 6.44
N ARG A 198 17.27 4.33 5.97
CA ARG A 198 18.59 4.97 6.17
C ARG A 198 18.92 5.15 7.65
N ASP A 199 17.97 5.61 8.44
CA ASP A 199 18.15 5.80 9.88
C ASP A 199 18.41 4.46 10.58
N GLY A 200 17.70 3.40 10.18
CA GLY A 200 17.93 2.02 10.64
C GLY A 200 19.32 1.51 10.28
N VAL A 201 19.80 1.75 9.05
CA VAL A 201 21.16 1.41 8.60
C VAL A 201 22.21 2.11 9.48
N ILE A 202 22.08 3.44 9.64
CA ILE A 202 23.05 4.23 10.42
C ILE A 202 23.08 3.77 11.88
N GLN A 203 21.92 3.51 12.48
CA GLN A 203 21.82 3.05 13.86
C GLN A 203 22.46 1.67 14.02
N ALA A 204 22.18 0.72 13.11
CA ALA A 204 22.71 -0.63 13.17
C ALA A 204 24.23 -0.66 12.96
N LEU A 205 24.77 0.08 12.00
CA LEU A 205 26.22 0.21 11.78
C LEU A 205 26.91 0.78 13.03
N ARG A 206 26.35 1.84 13.62
CA ARG A 206 26.88 2.44 14.86
C ARG A 206 26.87 1.44 16.00
N GLY A 207 25.80 0.63 16.14
CA GLY A 207 25.71 -0.44 17.14
C GLY A 207 26.77 -1.52 16.98
N ALA A 208 27.22 -1.76 15.73
CA ALA A 208 28.31 -2.68 15.40
C ALA A 208 29.71 -2.04 15.46
N GLY A 209 29.84 -0.78 15.90
CA GLY A 209 31.11 -0.05 15.92
C GLY A 209 31.60 0.40 14.54
N LEU A 210 30.73 0.38 13.53
CA LEU A 210 31.02 0.75 12.16
C LEU A 210 30.41 2.12 11.81
N GLN A 211 30.89 2.69 10.70
CA GLN A 211 30.37 3.94 10.16
C GLN A 211 29.98 3.74 8.68
N LEU A 212 29.06 4.58 8.21
CA LEU A 212 28.72 4.67 6.80
C LEU A 212 29.43 5.91 6.21
N PRO A 213 30.59 5.75 5.58
CA PRO A 213 31.30 6.88 4.97
C PRO A 213 30.55 7.39 3.75
N GLU A 214 30.63 8.69 3.48
CA GLU A 214 29.96 9.32 2.35
C GLU A 214 30.36 8.70 1.00
N SER A 215 31.63 8.24 0.89
CA SER A 215 32.12 7.51 -0.29
C SER A 215 31.44 6.17 -0.56
N PHE A 216 30.69 5.64 0.41
CA PHE A 216 29.91 4.40 0.30
C PHE A 216 28.38 4.66 0.19
N LEU A 217 27.97 5.91 0.00
CA LEU A 217 26.61 6.32 -0.33
C LEU A 217 26.47 6.46 -1.84
N PHE A 218 25.65 5.61 -2.44
CA PHE A 218 25.41 5.59 -3.89
C PHE A 218 23.97 5.97 -4.16
N SER A 219 23.77 7.15 -4.78
CA SER A 219 22.45 7.70 -5.09
C SER A 219 21.94 7.18 -6.43
N LEU A 220 20.86 6.41 -6.42
CA LEU A 220 20.32 5.69 -7.57
C LEU A 220 18.84 6.03 -7.79
N THR A 221 18.38 5.96 -9.03
CA THR A 221 16.95 6.14 -9.34
C THR A 221 16.18 4.86 -8.96
N PRO A 222 15.02 4.94 -8.27
CA PRO A 222 14.33 3.79 -7.67
C PRO A 222 13.54 2.96 -8.69
N SER A 223 14.18 2.56 -9.79
CA SER A 223 13.67 1.59 -10.76
C SER A 223 14.83 0.73 -11.27
N ILE A 224 14.55 -0.43 -11.85
CA ILE A 224 15.61 -1.34 -12.32
C ILE A 224 16.52 -0.64 -13.33
N ASP A 225 15.95 -0.07 -14.40
CA ASP A 225 16.73 0.59 -15.44
C ASP A 225 17.36 1.91 -14.94
N GLY A 226 16.65 2.64 -14.07
CA GLY A 226 17.18 3.85 -13.46
C GLY A 226 18.38 3.56 -12.54
N ALA A 227 18.29 2.56 -11.69
CA ALA A 227 19.38 2.13 -10.82
C ALA A 227 20.56 1.58 -11.63
N TYR A 228 20.30 0.76 -12.65
CA TYR A 228 21.32 0.28 -13.57
C TYR A 228 22.10 1.43 -14.23
N ASN A 229 21.40 2.39 -14.84
CA ASN A 229 22.04 3.51 -15.51
C ASN A 229 22.80 4.43 -14.54
N SER A 230 22.24 4.67 -13.36
CA SER A 230 22.90 5.47 -12.31
C SER A 230 24.15 4.77 -11.81
N MET A 231 24.10 3.47 -11.50
CA MET A 231 25.22 2.69 -11.01
C MET A 231 26.33 2.58 -12.08
N ARG A 232 25.98 2.33 -13.34
CA ARG A 232 26.95 2.28 -14.45
C ARG A 232 27.72 3.58 -14.59
N ARG A 233 27.04 4.74 -14.46
CA ARG A 233 27.69 6.07 -14.49
C ARG A 233 28.62 6.26 -13.29
N LEU A 234 28.25 5.82 -12.10
CA LEU A 234 29.09 5.90 -10.91
C LEU A 234 30.33 5.00 -11.06
N LEU A 235 30.18 3.78 -11.55
CA LEU A 235 31.28 2.86 -11.80
C LEU A 235 32.29 3.38 -12.84
N SER A 236 31.88 4.17 -13.82
CA SER A 236 32.79 4.79 -14.77
C SER A 236 33.79 5.78 -14.16
N GLN A 237 33.48 6.26 -12.93
CA GLN A 237 34.38 7.12 -12.16
C GLN A 237 35.37 6.31 -11.29
N GLN A 238 35.38 4.98 -11.39
CA GLN A 238 36.24 4.06 -10.65
C GLN A 238 36.21 4.28 -9.13
N PRO A 239 35.04 4.33 -8.48
CA PRO A 239 34.95 4.53 -7.04
C PRO A 239 35.54 3.34 -6.29
N VAL A 240 36.03 3.59 -5.08
CA VAL A 240 36.31 2.51 -4.14
C VAL A 240 35.00 1.87 -3.69
N LEU A 241 34.85 0.56 -3.92
CA LEU A 241 33.63 -0.16 -3.56
C LEU A 241 33.75 -0.83 -2.17
N PRO A 242 32.64 -0.90 -1.43
CA PRO A 242 32.56 -1.72 -0.21
C PRO A 242 32.47 -3.22 -0.58
N THR A 243 32.53 -4.10 0.43
CA THR A 243 32.38 -5.55 0.23
C THR A 243 30.93 -5.99 0.23
N ALA A 244 30.02 -5.16 0.72
CA ALA A 244 28.59 -5.42 0.71
C ALA A 244 27.78 -4.12 0.57
N PHE A 245 26.59 -4.23 -0.02
CA PHE A 245 25.61 -3.16 -0.10
C PHE A 245 24.28 -3.57 0.54
N PHE A 246 23.66 -2.63 1.24
CA PHE A 246 22.22 -2.61 1.48
C PHE A 246 21.57 -1.64 0.48
N ALA A 247 20.43 -2.01 -0.08
CA ALA A 247 19.66 -1.18 -1.01
C ALA A 247 18.30 -0.81 -0.43
N ASP A 248 17.82 0.40 -0.72
CA ASP A 248 16.52 0.90 -0.29
C ASP A 248 15.35 -0.03 -0.67
N ASN A 249 15.45 -0.67 -1.84
CA ASN A 249 14.49 -1.68 -2.26
C ASN A 249 15.11 -2.67 -3.27
N ASP A 250 14.37 -3.71 -3.61
CA ASP A 250 14.81 -4.77 -4.53
C ASP A 250 15.05 -4.26 -5.96
N LEU A 251 14.29 -3.26 -6.42
CA LEU A 251 14.45 -2.72 -7.76
C LEU A 251 15.81 -2.02 -7.90
N ILE A 252 16.20 -1.24 -6.89
CA ILE A 252 17.52 -0.61 -6.81
C ILE A 252 18.62 -1.69 -6.75
N ALA A 253 18.43 -2.71 -5.89
CA ALA A 253 19.38 -3.80 -5.74
C ALA A 253 19.64 -4.54 -7.07
N VAL A 254 18.57 -4.91 -7.77
CA VAL A 254 18.63 -5.65 -9.04
C VAL A 254 19.29 -4.81 -10.15
N GLY A 255 18.91 -3.54 -10.26
CA GLY A 255 19.51 -2.63 -11.23
C GLY A 255 21.01 -2.41 -10.99
N ALA A 256 21.40 -2.17 -9.74
CA ALA A 256 22.81 -2.03 -9.34
C ALA A 256 23.60 -3.33 -9.54
N ALA A 257 23.03 -4.48 -9.18
CA ALA A 257 23.65 -5.79 -9.39
C ALA A 257 23.95 -6.07 -10.87
N ARG A 258 23.04 -5.67 -11.77
CA ARG A 258 23.25 -5.76 -13.22
C ARG A 258 24.45 -4.93 -13.67
N ALA A 259 24.54 -3.67 -13.22
CA ALA A 259 25.65 -2.80 -13.57
C ALA A 259 27.00 -3.28 -13.01
N LEU A 260 27.01 -3.79 -11.77
CA LEU A 260 28.20 -4.38 -11.16
C LEU A 260 28.71 -5.60 -11.94
N ARG A 261 27.82 -6.50 -12.36
CA ARG A 261 28.20 -7.68 -13.15
C ARG A 261 28.76 -7.30 -14.52
N GLU A 262 28.18 -6.31 -15.20
CA GLU A 262 28.69 -5.79 -16.47
C GLU A 262 30.08 -5.14 -16.31
N ALA A 263 30.39 -4.59 -15.13
CA ALA A 263 31.70 -4.07 -14.77
C ALA A 263 32.69 -5.15 -14.31
N GLY A 264 32.30 -6.44 -14.33
CA GLY A 264 33.16 -7.58 -14.02
C GLY A 264 33.13 -8.07 -12.56
N TYR A 265 32.29 -7.48 -11.71
CA TYR A 265 32.13 -7.95 -10.32
C TYR A 265 31.21 -9.16 -10.22
N VAL A 266 31.57 -10.12 -9.40
CA VAL A 266 30.82 -11.34 -9.14
C VAL A 266 30.03 -11.22 -7.84
N ILE A 267 28.71 -11.38 -7.89
CA ILE A 267 27.83 -11.42 -6.70
C ILE A 267 27.59 -12.88 -6.35
N PRO A 268 27.81 -13.30 -5.11
CA PRO A 268 28.25 -12.51 -3.94
C PRO A 268 29.77 -12.48 -3.74
N ASN A 269 30.60 -13.06 -4.64
CA ASN A 269 32.01 -13.33 -4.38
C ASN A 269 32.86 -12.06 -4.21
N ASP A 270 32.61 -11.03 -4.98
CA ASP A 270 33.31 -9.75 -4.83
C ASP A 270 32.50 -8.76 -3.99
N ILE A 271 31.17 -8.76 -4.19
CA ILE A 271 30.25 -7.83 -3.53
C ILE A 271 28.97 -8.55 -3.15
N SER A 272 28.62 -8.54 -1.86
CA SER A 272 27.32 -8.98 -1.35
C SER A 272 26.26 -7.88 -1.50
N ILE A 273 25.00 -8.25 -1.71
CA ILE A 273 23.88 -7.28 -1.83
C ILE A 273 22.67 -7.79 -1.05
N ILE A 274 22.05 -6.88 -0.26
CA ILE A 274 20.74 -7.11 0.37
C ILE A 274 19.76 -6.04 -0.15
N GLY A 275 18.56 -6.49 -0.53
CA GLY A 275 17.43 -5.64 -0.91
C GLY A 275 16.43 -5.41 0.21
N PHE A 276 15.27 -4.88 -0.16
CA PHE A 276 14.12 -4.66 0.71
C PHE A 276 12.85 -4.78 -0.11
N ASP A 277 11.77 -5.27 0.47
CA ASP A 277 10.40 -5.51 -0.02
C ASP A 277 10.08 -6.97 -0.34
N ASP A 278 11.03 -7.84 -0.65
CA ASP A 278 10.85 -9.21 -1.14
C ASP A 278 9.87 -9.27 -2.32
N MET A 279 10.27 -8.60 -3.40
CA MET A 279 9.55 -8.56 -4.66
C MET A 279 9.87 -9.82 -5.50
N PRO A 280 8.97 -10.25 -6.42
CA PRO A 280 9.23 -11.41 -7.28
C PRO A 280 10.56 -11.34 -8.06
N VAL A 281 11.01 -10.14 -8.39
CA VAL A 281 12.30 -9.91 -9.05
C VAL A 281 13.48 -10.31 -8.17
N ALA A 282 13.34 -10.29 -6.84
CA ALA A 282 14.40 -10.70 -5.91
C ALA A 282 14.68 -12.21 -6.05
N GLU A 283 13.66 -13.03 -6.19
CA GLU A 283 13.81 -14.47 -6.43
C GLU A 283 14.32 -14.77 -7.84
N ALA A 284 13.87 -14.01 -8.84
CA ALA A 284 14.27 -14.18 -10.24
C ALA A 284 15.68 -13.68 -10.55
N MET A 285 16.29 -12.87 -9.67
CA MET A 285 17.68 -12.42 -9.83
C MET A 285 18.65 -13.61 -9.77
N ASN A 286 19.76 -13.55 -10.48
CA ASN A 286 20.81 -14.56 -10.43
C ASN A 286 22.14 -13.95 -9.94
N PRO A 287 22.67 -14.35 -8.75
CA PRO A 287 22.01 -15.26 -7.79
C PRO A 287 20.78 -14.62 -7.15
N PRO A 288 19.82 -15.42 -6.62
CA PRO A 288 18.63 -14.89 -5.94
C PRO A 288 18.99 -13.95 -4.80
N LEU A 289 18.27 -12.82 -4.71
CA LEU A 289 18.55 -11.71 -3.81
C LEU A 289 18.09 -11.99 -2.38
N THR A 290 19.00 -11.93 -1.42
CA THR A 290 18.69 -11.79 0.00
C THR A 290 18.00 -10.44 0.22
N THR A 291 16.87 -10.42 0.91
CA THR A 291 16.06 -9.21 1.03
C THR A 291 15.25 -9.21 2.32
N ILE A 292 14.65 -8.07 2.65
CA ILE A 292 13.71 -7.93 3.76
C ILE A 292 12.28 -8.12 3.23
N TYR A 293 11.59 -9.13 3.76
CA TYR A 293 10.18 -9.36 3.44
C TYR A 293 9.28 -8.32 4.13
N VAL A 294 8.38 -7.72 3.36
CA VAL A 294 7.29 -6.87 3.84
C VAL A 294 5.97 -7.59 3.63
N PRO A 295 5.12 -7.77 4.67
CA PRO A 295 3.83 -8.43 4.54
C PRO A 295 2.76 -7.50 3.93
N LYS A 296 2.87 -7.23 2.64
CA LYS A 296 2.14 -6.22 1.87
C LYS A 296 0.61 -6.36 1.95
N GLN A 297 0.08 -7.57 1.76
CA GLN A 297 -1.36 -7.82 1.91
C GLN A 297 -1.84 -7.53 3.34
N ARG A 298 -1.03 -7.91 4.34
CA ARG A 298 -1.34 -7.67 5.75
C ARG A 298 -1.42 -6.18 6.07
N LEU A 299 -0.52 -5.39 5.48
CA LEU A 299 -0.51 -3.93 5.59
C LEU A 299 -1.86 -3.34 5.13
N GLY A 300 -2.31 -3.71 3.92
CA GLY A 300 -3.61 -3.30 3.38
C GLY A 300 -4.79 -3.75 4.24
N MET A 301 -4.78 -5.01 4.69
CA MET A 301 -5.85 -5.55 5.57
C MET A 301 -5.96 -4.78 6.89
N LEU A 302 -4.83 -4.40 7.50
CA LEU A 302 -4.82 -3.66 8.76
C LEU A 302 -5.34 -2.23 8.57
N ALA A 303 -5.04 -1.57 7.46
CA ALA A 303 -5.59 -0.25 7.15
C ALA A 303 -7.13 -0.28 7.09
N VAL A 304 -7.71 -1.27 6.42
CA VAL A 304 -9.18 -1.43 6.37
C VAL A 304 -9.75 -1.70 7.76
N LYS A 305 -9.15 -2.60 8.54
CA LYS A 305 -9.63 -2.91 9.90
C LYS A 305 -9.62 -1.67 10.79
N ARG A 306 -8.54 -0.89 10.76
CA ARG A 306 -8.45 0.34 11.53
C ARG A 306 -9.49 1.37 11.09
N LEU A 307 -9.68 1.53 9.78
CA LEU A 307 -10.69 2.44 9.23
C LEU A 307 -12.11 2.06 9.67
N ILE A 308 -12.45 0.78 9.65
CA ILE A 308 -13.76 0.30 10.10
C ILE A 308 -13.97 0.56 11.60
N SER A 309 -12.94 0.32 12.41
CA SER A 309 -12.98 0.64 13.85
C SER A 309 -13.24 2.13 14.11
N GLN A 310 -12.66 3.03 13.30
CA GLN A 310 -12.99 4.47 13.35
C GLN A 310 -14.44 4.76 12.95
N ILE A 311 -14.93 4.16 11.86
CA ILE A 311 -16.32 4.36 11.40
C ILE A 311 -17.31 3.92 12.47
N GLN A 312 -17.02 2.81 13.16
CA GLN A 312 -17.85 2.26 14.24
C GLN A 312 -17.67 2.98 15.58
N GLN A 313 -16.77 3.98 15.63
CA GLN A 313 -16.47 4.76 16.83
C GLN A 313 -16.03 3.90 18.05
N GLU A 314 -15.35 2.78 17.77
CA GLU A 314 -14.85 1.88 18.80
C GLU A 314 -13.75 2.51 19.66
N THR A 315 -12.99 3.44 19.08
CA THR A 315 -11.90 4.16 19.76
C THR A 315 -11.83 5.61 19.30
N ALA A 316 -11.47 6.52 20.22
CA ALA A 316 -11.27 7.94 19.94
C ALA A 316 -9.79 8.29 19.72
N GLU A 317 -8.87 7.39 20.07
CA GLU A 317 -7.43 7.63 19.98
C GLU A 317 -6.91 7.44 18.56
N PHE A 318 -5.91 8.26 18.20
CA PHE A 318 -5.11 8.03 16.99
C PHE A 318 -4.07 6.95 17.24
N VAL A 319 -3.99 6.00 16.32
CA VAL A 319 -3.13 4.81 16.44
C VAL A 319 -2.18 4.71 15.26
N LYS A 320 -0.89 4.56 15.55
CA LYS A 320 0.13 4.14 14.57
C LYS A 320 0.35 2.63 14.70
N ILE A 321 0.05 1.88 13.63
CA ILE A 321 0.29 0.44 13.54
C ILE A 321 1.55 0.23 12.72
N GLU A 322 2.61 -0.28 13.32
CA GLU A 322 3.82 -0.69 12.62
C GLU A 322 3.79 -2.20 12.35
N VAL A 323 3.95 -2.57 11.09
CA VAL A 323 3.97 -3.97 10.66
C VAL A 323 5.42 -4.44 10.57
N GLY A 324 5.75 -5.45 11.37
CA GLY A 324 7.10 -6.02 11.41
C GLY A 324 7.51 -6.67 10.10
N THR A 325 8.80 -6.69 9.86
CA THR A 325 9.47 -7.27 8.69
C THR A 325 10.37 -8.43 9.11
N HIS A 326 10.91 -9.20 8.18
CA HIS A 326 11.93 -10.22 8.47
C HIS A 326 12.85 -10.44 7.27
N LEU A 327 14.06 -10.90 7.55
CA LEU A 327 15.06 -11.22 6.54
C LEU A 327 14.72 -12.53 5.83
N VAL A 328 14.82 -12.51 4.49
CA VAL A 328 14.76 -13.70 3.62
C VAL A 328 16.15 -13.94 3.04
N CYS A 329 16.87 -14.88 3.64
CA CYS A 329 18.20 -15.25 3.17
C CYS A 329 18.11 -16.03 1.85
N ARG A 330 18.88 -15.58 0.84
CA ARG A 330 19.07 -16.26 -0.44
C ARG A 330 20.57 -16.37 -0.73
N GLN A 331 20.99 -16.09 -1.97
CA GLN A 331 22.36 -16.39 -2.43
C GLN A 331 23.19 -15.15 -2.78
N SER A 332 22.68 -13.95 -2.55
CA SER A 332 23.37 -12.68 -2.88
C SER A 332 24.31 -12.18 -1.79
N VAL A 333 24.45 -12.91 -0.69
CA VAL A 333 25.34 -12.61 0.43
C VAL A 333 26.23 -13.81 0.72
N ARG A 334 27.52 -13.57 1.00
CA ARG A 334 28.47 -14.58 1.47
C ARG A 334 29.18 -14.12 2.75
N ALA A 335 29.73 -15.05 3.47
CA ALA A 335 30.68 -14.76 4.56
C ALA A 335 32.05 -14.30 4.00
N VAL A 336 32.75 -13.39 4.70
CA VAL A 336 34.08 -12.86 4.38
C VAL A 336 35.04 -13.01 5.55
#